data_38810f8299af443f8f77acf18b051f9f
#
_entry.id   38810f8299af443f8f77acf18b051f9f
#
_cell.length_a   1.000
_cell.length_b   1.000
_cell.length_c   1.000
_cell.angle_alpha   90.00
_cell.angle_beta   90.00
_cell.angle_gamma   90.00
#
_symmetry.space_group_name_H-M   'P 1'
#
loop_
_entity.id
_entity.type
_entity.pdbx_description
1 polymer ?
#
loop_
_entity_poly.entity_id
_entity_poly.type
_entity_poly.pdbx_seq_one_letter_code
_entity_poly.pdbx_strand_id
1 'polypeptide(L)'
;FLLFASNPFERSLPFHPQDGADLNPLLQDFGLIVHPPMLYMGYVGFAVPFALAIATLTAGRLDSAWARWSRPWTNAAWAFLTIGITLGSWWAYYELGWGGWWFWDAVENASFMPWLVGTALVHSLAASEKRGVFKSWTVLLAIAAFSLSLLGAFLVRSGVLTSVHAFAVDPLRGVFILVFLVVVVGGSLFLYAFRGGLSKNRANFSWQSREAFILSNNLLLVVSAAAILIGTLYPLFYEVVTGGAKISVGPPYFNVVFVPLMAVLFLFMIFSP
;
A
#
# COMPACT_ATOMS: atom_id res chain seq x y z
N PHE A 1 -15.85 -13.30 -11.21
CA PHE A 1 -14.76 -14.27 -10.96
C PHE A 1 -15.04 -15.08 -9.70
N LEU A 2 -15.18 -14.45 -8.51
CA LEU A 2 -15.36 -15.15 -7.24
C LEU A 2 -16.53 -16.13 -7.23
N LEU A 3 -17.67 -15.76 -7.82
CA LEU A 3 -18.86 -16.60 -7.83
C LEU A 3 -18.81 -17.77 -8.83
N PHE A 4 -18.05 -17.63 -9.92
CA PHE A 4 -18.07 -18.59 -11.02
C PHE A 4 -16.79 -19.40 -11.19
N ALA A 5 -15.63 -18.84 -10.82
CA ALA A 5 -14.33 -19.48 -11.00
C ALA A 5 -13.59 -19.77 -9.69
N SER A 6 -14.01 -19.17 -8.58
CA SER A 6 -13.40 -19.36 -7.25
C SER A 6 -14.49 -19.30 -6.17
N ASN A 7 -15.53 -20.12 -6.33
CA ASN A 7 -16.69 -20.12 -5.43
C ASN A 7 -16.30 -20.61 -4.03
N PRO A 8 -16.41 -19.75 -2.98
CA PRO A 8 -16.11 -20.14 -1.60
C PRO A 8 -17.18 -21.06 -1.00
N PHE A 9 -18.33 -21.23 -1.66
CA PHE A 9 -19.44 -22.09 -1.22
C PHE A 9 -19.49 -23.42 -1.98
N GLU A 10 -18.42 -23.77 -2.69
CA GLU A 10 -18.34 -25.07 -3.37
C GLU A 10 -18.35 -26.20 -2.35
N ARG A 11 -19.14 -27.25 -2.64
CA ARG A 11 -19.27 -28.39 -1.73
C ARG A 11 -18.11 -29.35 -1.93
N SER A 12 -17.55 -29.84 -0.83
CA SER A 12 -16.52 -30.90 -0.81
C SER A 12 -17.16 -32.28 -1.04
N LEU A 13 -17.68 -32.56 -2.24
CA LEU A 13 -18.29 -33.83 -2.59
C LEU A 13 -17.28 -34.67 -3.41
N PRO A 14 -17.34 -36.03 -3.31
CA PRO A 14 -18.23 -36.85 -2.47
C PRO A 14 -17.76 -37.01 -1.00
N PHE A 15 -16.55 -36.59 -0.68
CA PHE A 15 -15.97 -36.77 0.64
C PHE A 15 -16.07 -35.48 1.43
N HIS A 16 -17.00 -35.41 2.37
CA HIS A 16 -17.09 -34.32 3.34
C HIS A 16 -16.34 -34.71 4.63
N PRO A 17 -15.61 -33.80 5.27
CA PRO A 17 -15.00 -34.06 6.56
C PRO A 17 -16.11 -34.27 7.60
N GLN A 18 -15.86 -35.19 8.56
CA GLN A 18 -16.82 -35.44 9.65
C GLN A 18 -16.93 -34.25 10.60
N ASP A 19 -15.85 -33.48 10.72
CA ASP A 19 -15.80 -32.27 11.53
C ASP A 19 -14.94 -31.20 10.78
N GLY A 20 -15.09 -29.94 11.16
CA GLY A 20 -14.27 -28.85 10.68
C GLY A 20 -12.85 -28.90 11.26
N ALA A 21 -11.92 -28.15 10.65
CA ALA A 21 -10.62 -27.93 11.26
C ALA A 21 -10.70 -26.80 12.31
N ASP A 22 -10.09 -27.01 13.46
CA ASP A 22 -9.96 -25.98 14.47
C ASP A 22 -9.08 -24.83 13.98
N LEU A 23 -9.40 -23.64 14.45
CA LEU A 23 -8.57 -22.46 14.20
C LEU A 23 -7.25 -22.60 14.99
N ASN A 24 -6.13 -22.22 14.36
CA ASN A 24 -4.83 -22.14 15.02
C ASN A 24 -4.96 -21.35 16.34
N PRO A 25 -4.46 -21.86 17.49
CA PRO A 25 -4.57 -21.18 18.78
C PRO A 25 -4.13 -19.72 18.80
N LEU A 26 -3.04 -19.37 18.08
CA LEU A 26 -2.58 -17.98 17.93
C LEU A 26 -3.57 -17.07 17.20
N LEU A 27 -4.51 -17.65 16.46
CA LEU A 27 -5.57 -16.92 15.77
C LEU A 27 -6.86 -16.83 16.58
N GLN A 28 -6.99 -17.55 17.72
CA GLN A 28 -8.14 -17.52 18.61
C GLN A 28 -8.09 -16.32 19.55
N ASP A 29 -7.98 -15.12 18.96
CA ASP A 29 -7.77 -13.86 19.67
C ASP A 29 -8.68 -12.76 19.10
N PHE A 30 -9.01 -11.76 19.94
CA PHE A 30 -9.79 -10.60 19.53
C PHE A 30 -9.11 -9.83 18.38
N GLY A 31 -7.77 -9.83 18.33
CA GLY A 31 -6.99 -9.23 17.25
C GLY A 31 -7.39 -9.76 15.87
N LEU A 32 -7.63 -11.06 15.73
CA LEU A 32 -8.11 -11.66 14.48
C LEU A 32 -9.46 -11.12 14.02
N ILE A 33 -10.33 -10.73 14.96
CA ILE A 33 -11.67 -10.22 14.63
C ILE A 33 -11.58 -8.78 14.12
N VAL A 34 -10.73 -7.95 14.71
CA VAL A 34 -10.74 -6.48 14.49
C VAL A 34 -9.67 -6.01 13.51
N HIS A 35 -8.43 -6.55 13.62
CA HIS A 35 -7.31 -6.10 12.81
C HIS A 35 -7.52 -6.29 11.28
N PRO A 36 -7.88 -7.49 10.77
CA PRO A 36 -8.02 -7.69 9.33
C PRO A 36 -9.10 -6.82 8.70
N PRO A 37 -10.32 -6.68 9.25
CA PRO A 37 -11.33 -5.78 8.70
C PRO A 37 -10.85 -4.33 8.58
N MET A 38 -10.19 -3.79 9.61
CA MET A 38 -9.65 -2.43 9.59
C MET A 38 -8.57 -2.27 8.52
N LEU A 39 -7.65 -3.24 8.43
CA LEU A 39 -6.61 -3.26 7.42
C LEU A 39 -7.18 -3.27 5.99
N TYR A 40 -8.14 -4.19 5.73
CA TYR A 40 -8.75 -4.30 4.41
C TYR A 40 -9.59 -3.08 4.01
N MET A 41 -10.29 -2.45 4.94
CA MET A 41 -10.98 -1.18 4.67
C MET A 41 -10.01 -0.09 4.22
N GLY A 42 -8.80 -0.07 4.74
CA GLY A 42 -7.72 0.81 4.27
C GLY A 42 -7.24 0.45 2.87
N TYR A 43 -6.92 -0.82 2.64
CA TYR A 43 -6.45 -1.32 1.34
C TYR A 43 -7.46 -1.05 0.21
N VAL A 44 -8.69 -1.51 0.39
CA VAL A 44 -9.77 -1.36 -0.59
C VAL A 44 -10.19 0.10 -0.70
N GLY A 45 -10.13 0.85 0.40
CA GLY A 45 -10.47 2.26 0.43
C GLY A 45 -9.67 3.12 -0.55
N PHE A 46 -8.40 2.79 -0.82
CA PHE A 46 -7.59 3.48 -1.84
C PHE A 46 -8.09 3.27 -3.29
N ALA A 47 -8.97 2.31 -3.54
CA ALA A 47 -9.61 2.17 -4.85
C ALA A 47 -10.48 3.39 -5.22
N VAL A 48 -11.06 4.09 -4.25
CA VAL A 48 -11.91 5.25 -4.51
C VAL A 48 -11.10 6.45 -5.04
N PRO A 49 -10.05 6.94 -4.36
CA PRO A 49 -9.23 8.02 -4.91
C PRO A 49 -8.52 7.61 -6.21
N PHE A 50 -8.15 6.34 -6.37
CA PHE A 50 -7.63 5.80 -7.62
C PHE A 50 -8.67 5.92 -8.75
N ALA A 51 -9.89 5.44 -8.56
CA ALA A 51 -10.94 5.50 -9.57
C ALA A 51 -11.26 6.95 -9.97
N LEU A 52 -11.33 7.87 -9.01
CA LEU A 52 -11.49 9.28 -9.26
C LEU A 52 -10.31 9.89 -10.02
N ALA A 53 -9.08 9.47 -9.75
CA ALA A 53 -7.89 9.89 -10.49
C ALA A 53 -7.94 9.41 -11.96
N ILE A 54 -8.31 8.15 -12.20
CA ILE A 54 -8.47 7.60 -13.55
C ILE A 54 -9.60 8.30 -14.31
N ALA A 55 -10.73 8.53 -13.66
CA ALA A 55 -11.85 9.29 -14.26
C ALA A 55 -11.42 10.71 -14.68
N THR A 56 -10.63 11.37 -13.84
CA THR A 56 -10.09 12.72 -14.11
C THR A 56 -9.11 12.71 -15.30
N LEU A 57 -8.22 11.72 -15.37
CA LEU A 57 -7.32 11.55 -16.52
C LEU A 57 -8.09 11.26 -17.80
N THR A 58 -9.09 10.39 -17.74
CA THR A 58 -9.94 10.03 -18.87
C THR A 58 -10.73 11.25 -19.38
N ALA A 59 -11.29 12.03 -18.47
CA ALA A 59 -12.02 13.25 -18.82
C ALA A 59 -11.11 14.42 -19.28
N GLY A 60 -9.79 14.32 -19.04
CA GLY A 60 -8.84 15.38 -19.35
C GLY A 60 -9.00 16.65 -18.51
N ARG A 61 -9.60 16.54 -17.32
CA ARG A 61 -9.91 17.66 -16.42
C ARG A 61 -9.25 17.45 -15.05
N LEU A 62 -8.08 18.04 -14.86
CA LEU A 62 -7.35 18.08 -13.60
C LEU A 62 -7.66 19.39 -12.86
N ASP A 63 -8.80 19.48 -12.21
CA ASP A 63 -9.24 20.64 -11.45
C ASP A 63 -9.15 20.42 -9.91
N SER A 64 -9.46 21.45 -9.12
CA SER A 64 -9.47 21.36 -7.66
C SER A 64 -10.70 20.60 -7.12
N ALA A 65 -11.75 20.44 -7.89
CA ALA A 65 -12.96 19.72 -7.50
C ALA A 65 -12.66 18.23 -7.31
N TRP A 66 -11.84 17.65 -8.19
CA TRP A 66 -11.36 16.28 -8.05
C TRP A 66 -10.65 16.06 -6.70
N ALA A 67 -9.74 16.96 -6.33
CA ALA A 67 -9.00 16.85 -5.07
C ALA A 67 -9.94 16.92 -3.85
N ARG A 68 -10.93 17.81 -3.91
CA ARG A 68 -11.96 17.96 -2.86
C ARG A 68 -12.79 16.69 -2.69
N TRP A 69 -13.21 16.05 -3.77
CA TRP A 69 -14.00 14.82 -3.72
C TRP A 69 -13.18 13.60 -3.29
N SER A 70 -11.92 13.53 -3.70
CA SER A 70 -11.03 12.41 -3.32
C SER A 70 -10.59 12.45 -1.86
N ARG A 71 -10.44 13.65 -1.28
CA ARG A 71 -9.85 13.85 0.05
C ARG A 71 -10.57 13.10 1.18
N PRO A 72 -11.91 13.16 1.36
CA PRO A 72 -12.57 12.44 2.45
C PRO A 72 -12.38 10.92 2.35
N TRP A 73 -12.42 10.36 1.16
CA TRP A 73 -12.21 8.93 0.93
C TRP A 73 -10.77 8.51 1.20
N THR A 74 -9.81 9.34 0.77
CA THR A 74 -8.39 9.10 1.06
C THR A 74 -8.11 9.16 2.55
N ASN A 75 -8.67 10.15 3.27
CA ASN A 75 -8.51 10.26 4.72
C ASN A 75 -9.13 9.06 5.44
N ALA A 76 -10.31 8.60 5.03
CA ALA A 76 -10.95 7.42 5.59
C ALA A 76 -10.09 6.15 5.36
N ALA A 77 -9.65 5.92 4.13
CA ALA A 77 -8.78 4.80 3.79
C ALA A 77 -7.48 4.81 4.60
N TRP A 78 -6.83 5.97 4.68
CA TRP A 78 -5.61 6.16 5.46
C TRP A 78 -5.82 5.93 6.96
N ALA A 79 -6.94 6.41 7.51
CA ALA A 79 -7.28 6.21 8.93
C ALA A 79 -7.53 4.73 9.25
N PHE A 80 -8.30 4.02 8.41
CA PHE A 80 -8.53 2.59 8.57
C PHE A 80 -7.23 1.79 8.46
N LEU A 81 -6.37 2.12 7.50
CA LEU A 81 -5.07 1.47 7.36
C LEU A 81 -4.17 1.74 8.58
N THR A 82 -4.17 2.96 9.11
CA THR A 82 -3.44 3.32 10.34
C THR A 82 -3.91 2.49 11.53
N ILE A 83 -5.23 2.41 11.74
CA ILE A 83 -5.82 1.60 12.81
C ILE A 83 -5.48 0.13 12.60
N GLY A 84 -5.61 -0.37 11.37
CA GLY A 84 -5.29 -1.75 11.02
C GLY A 84 -3.83 -2.11 11.34
N ILE A 85 -2.87 -1.30 10.89
CA ILE A 85 -1.44 -1.51 11.17
C ILE A 85 -1.17 -1.48 12.68
N THR A 86 -1.73 -0.49 13.38
CA THR A 86 -1.52 -0.34 14.84
C THR A 86 -2.08 -1.55 15.60
N LEU A 87 -3.27 -2.01 15.27
CA LEU A 87 -3.88 -3.19 15.89
C LEU A 87 -3.08 -4.46 15.60
N GLY A 88 -2.56 -4.62 14.39
CA GLY A 88 -1.69 -5.75 14.03
C GLY A 88 -0.38 -5.74 14.81
N SER A 89 0.25 -4.58 14.93
CA SER A 89 1.47 -4.42 15.73
C SER A 89 1.22 -4.71 17.21
N TRP A 90 0.08 -4.26 17.75
CA TRP A 90 -0.30 -4.55 19.12
C TRP A 90 -0.58 -6.04 19.33
N TRP A 91 -1.31 -6.69 18.42
CA TRP A 91 -1.56 -8.13 18.46
C TRP A 91 -0.25 -8.94 18.40
N ALA A 92 0.65 -8.60 17.49
CA ALA A 92 1.96 -9.23 17.40
C ALA A 92 2.76 -9.10 18.71
N TYR A 93 2.67 -7.96 19.39
CA TYR A 93 3.40 -7.69 20.62
C TYR A 93 2.99 -8.61 21.78
N TYR A 94 1.69 -8.79 22.02
CA TYR A 94 1.25 -9.57 23.19
C TYR A 94 0.99 -11.04 22.88
N GLU A 95 0.64 -11.39 21.64
CA GLU A 95 0.27 -12.77 21.30
C GLU A 95 1.43 -13.58 20.74
N LEU A 96 2.23 -13.00 19.85
CA LEU A 96 3.28 -13.76 19.15
C LEU A 96 4.54 -13.95 19.98
N GLY A 97 4.76 -13.18 21.03
CA GLY A 97 5.91 -13.32 21.93
C GLY A 97 7.26 -12.99 21.30
N TRP A 98 7.29 -12.28 20.18
CA TRP A 98 8.53 -11.93 19.48
C TRP A 98 9.29 -10.77 20.11
N GLY A 99 8.75 -10.15 21.15
CA GLY A 99 9.42 -9.09 21.90
C GLY A 99 9.44 -7.72 21.25
N GLY A 100 8.56 -7.46 20.28
CA GLY A 100 8.51 -6.18 19.58
C GLY A 100 7.17 -5.92 18.90
N TRP A 101 7.05 -4.69 18.35
CA TRP A 101 5.85 -4.21 17.66
C TRP A 101 5.95 -4.28 16.14
N TRP A 102 7.17 -4.42 15.59
CA TRP A 102 7.43 -4.38 14.16
C TRP A 102 8.68 -5.18 13.81
N PHE A 103 8.59 -6.02 12.81
CA PHE A 103 9.62 -7.00 12.48
C PHE A 103 10.12 -6.88 11.04
N TRP A 104 9.60 -5.94 10.27
CA TRP A 104 9.89 -5.80 8.84
C TRP A 104 9.55 -7.07 8.05
N ASP A 105 8.56 -7.83 8.49
CA ASP A 105 8.04 -8.95 7.73
C ASP A 105 7.45 -8.46 6.39
N ALA A 106 7.52 -9.32 5.37
CA ALA A 106 7.07 -8.96 4.02
C ALA A 106 5.61 -8.49 3.96
N VAL A 107 4.73 -9.03 4.81
CA VAL A 107 3.31 -8.64 4.89
C VAL A 107 3.14 -7.33 5.66
N GLU A 108 3.92 -7.11 6.72
CA GLU A 108 3.98 -5.81 7.40
C GLU A 108 4.41 -4.72 6.42
N ASN A 109 5.51 -4.95 5.69
CA ASN A 109 6.01 -4.04 4.67
C ASN A 109 4.97 -3.76 3.59
N ALA A 110 4.24 -4.81 3.15
CA ALA A 110 3.18 -4.67 2.16
C ALA A 110 2.05 -3.73 2.61
N SER A 111 1.73 -3.68 3.91
CA SER A 111 0.75 -2.74 4.46
C SER A 111 1.32 -1.34 4.65
N PHE A 112 2.58 -1.24 4.99
CA PHE A 112 3.24 0.02 5.32
C PHE A 112 3.55 0.88 4.09
N MET A 113 3.90 0.27 2.96
CA MET A 113 4.16 0.99 1.72
C MET A 113 2.97 1.84 1.24
N PRO A 114 1.75 1.30 1.08
CA PRO A 114 0.59 2.11 0.71
C PRO A 114 0.22 3.14 1.78
N TRP A 115 0.51 2.91 3.07
CA TRP A 115 0.34 3.89 4.13
C TRP A 115 1.26 5.10 3.96
N LEU A 116 2.55 4.89 3.66
CA LEU A 116 3.51 5.97 3.39
C LEU A 116 3.09 6.81 2.18
N VAL A 117 2.75 6.16 1.07
CA VAL A 117 2.30 6.84 -0.15
C VAL A 117 0.93 7.49 0.07
N GLY A 118 0.05 6.86 0.84
CA GLY A 118 -1.23 7.41 1.27
C GLY A 118 -1.07 8.69 2.10
N THR A 119 -0.08 8.75 2.98
CA THR A 119 0.27 9.95 3.74
C THR A 119 0.68 11.09 2.80
N ALA A 120 1.56 10.80 1.84
CA ALA A 120 1.94 11.77 0.80
C ALA A 120 0.72 12.23 -0.03
N LEU A 121 -0.20 11.31 -0.34
CA LEU A 121 -1.43 11.61 -1.06
C LEU A 121 -2.36 12.55 -0.27
N VAL A 122 -2.55 12.31 1.04
CA VAL A 122 -3.33 13.20 1.93
C VAL A 122 -2.80 14.63 1.89
N HIS A 123 -1.49 14.80 2.01
CA HIS A 123 -0.84 16.12 1.94
C HIS A 123 -0.99 16.77 0.56
N SER A 124 -0.77 16.01 -0.51
CA SER A 124 -0.89 16.49 -1.89
C SER A 124 -2.32 16.87 -2.24
N LEU A 125 -3.33 16.12 -1.80
CA LEU A 125 -4.74 16.44 -2.02
C LEU A 125 -5.12 17.76 -1.34
N ALA A 126 -4.65 17.98 -0.10
CA ALA A 126 -4.88 19.22 0.62
C ALA A 126 -4.25 20.43 -0.11
N ALA A 127 -3.03 20.30 -0.62
CA ALA A 127 -2.35 21.33 -1.39
C ALA A 127 -3.02 21.57 -2.76
N SER A 128 -3.44 20.50 -3.45
CA SER A 128 -4.14 20.58 -4.73
C SER A 128 -5.52 21.24 -4.59
N GLU A 129 -6.27 20.92 -3.55
CA GLU A 129 -7.58 21.51 -3.29
C GLU A 129 -7.49 23.00 -2.96
N LYS A 130 -6.60 23.38 -2.01
CA LYS A 130 -6.55 24.74 -1.49
C LYS A 130 -5.74 25.70 -2.34
N ARG A 131 -4.72 25.23 -3.04
CA ARG A 131 -3.74 26.07 -3.76
C ARG A 131 -3.58 25.72 -5.24
N GLY A 132 -4.21 24.65 -5.70
CA GLY A 132 -4.15 24.22 -7.11
C GLY A 132 -2.78 23.68 -7.55
N VAL A 133 -1.87 23.38 -6.61
CA VAL A 133 -0.52 22.86 -6.89
C VAL A 133 -0.50 21.34 -6.87
N PHE A 134 0.56 20.73 -7.43
CA PHE A 134 0.84 19.28 -7.39
C PHE A 134 -0.22 18.36 -8.04
N LYS A 135 -1.13 18.86 -8.86
CA LYS A 135 -2.26 18.07 -9.39
C LYS A 135 -1.82 16.79 -10.08
N SER A 136 -0.84 16.85 -10.99
CA SER A 136 -0.31 15.67 -11.69
C SER A 136 0.39 14.70 -10.73
N TRP A 137 1.18 15.22 -9.79
CA TRP A 137 1.81 14.45 -8.73
C TRP A 137 0.78 13.74 -7.84
N THR A 138 -0.29 14.43 -7.47
CA THR A 138 -1.38 13.88 -6.65
C THR A 138 -2.08 12.71 -7.35
N VAL A 139 -2.30 12.80 -8.66
CA VAL A 139 -2.83 11.69 -9.46
C VAL A 139 -1.87 10.49 -9.44
N LEU A 140 -0.57 10.74 -9.62
CA LEU A 140 0.43 9.67 -9.58
C LEU A 140 0.48 9.00 -8.20
N LEU A 141 0.37 9.75 -7.11
CA LEU A 141 0.30 9.20 -5.75
C LEU A 141 -0.97 8.37 -5.53
N ALA A 142 -2.13 8.77 -6.08
CA ALA A 142 -3.35 7.98 -6.00
C ALA A 142 -3.21 6.64 -6.76
N ILE A 143 -2.60 6.65 -7.94
CA ILE A 143 -2.27 5.43 -8.68
C ILE A 143 -1.30 4.56 -7.87
N ALA A 144 -0.23 5.14 -7.32
CA ALA A 144 0.79 4.41 -6.58
C ALA A 144 0.22 3.78 -5.27
N ALA A 145 -0.59 4.51 -4.49
CA ALA A 145 -1.18 3.99 -3.26
C ALA A 145 -2.04 2.76 -3.52
N PHE A 146 -2.91 2.80 -4.53
CA PHE A 146 -3.73 1.65 -4.90
C PHE A 146 -2.89 0.51 -5.51
N SER A 147 -1.91 0.83 -6.35
CA SER A 147 -1.01 -0.17 -6.93
C SER A 147 -0.24 -0.95 -5.88
N LEU A 148 0.25 -0.27 -4.84
CA LEU A 148 0.93 -0.90 -3.71
C LEU A 148 -0.03 -1.75 -2.86
N SER A 149 -1.30 -1.34 -2.71
CA SER A 149 -2.32 -2.17 -2.06
C SER A 149 -2.59 -3.46 -2.84
N LEU A 150 -2.69 -3.40 -4.17
CA LEU A 150 -2.83 -4.58 -5.02
C LEU A 150 -1.58 -5.48 -4.98
N LEU A 151 -0.39 -4.87 -5.00
CA LEU A 151 0.86 -5.60 -4.86
C LEU A 151 0.92 -6.32 -3.51
N GLY A 152 0.52 -5.67 -2.42
CA GLY A 152 0.42 -6.28 -1.10
C GLY A 152 -0.50 -7.49 -1.11
N ALA A 153 -1.70 -7.37 -1.68
CA ALA A 153 -2.63 -8.48 -1.83
C ALA A 153 -2.03 -9.65 -2.63
N PHE A 154 -1.28 -9.35 -3.71
CA PHE A 154 -0.55 -10.36 -4.47
C PHE A 154 0.51 -11.06 -3.62
N LEU A 155 1.37 -10.32 -2.94
CA LEU A 155 2.47 -10.86 -2.14
C LEU A 155 1.96 -11.80 -1.04
N VAL A 156 0.90 -11.41 -0.36
CA VAL A 156 0.28 -12.21 0.71
C VAL A 156 -0.35 -13.49 0.16
N ARG A 157 -1.06 -13.41 -0.99
CA ARG A 157 -1.87 -14.52 -1.50
C ARG A 157 -1.10 -15.51 -2.36
N SER A 158 -0.10 -15.05 -3.10
CA SER A 158 0.64 -15.87 -4.07
C SER A 158 1.56 -16.90 -3.42
N GLY A 159 2.02 -16.67 -2.20
CA GLY A 159 3.02 -17.49 -1.52
C GLY A 159 4.44 -17.35 -2.09
N VAL A 160 4.69 -16.33 -2.91
CA VAL A 160 6.03 -16.07 -3.47
C VAL A 160 7.01 -15.56 -2.41
N LEU A 161 6.51 -15.01 -1.29
CA LEU A 161 7.33 -14.58 -0.16
C LEU A 161 7.06 -15.47 1.06
N THR A 162 8.12 -15.80 1.77
CA THR A 162 8.01 -16.43 3.09
C THR A 162 7.61 -15.37 4.11
N SER A 163 6.50 -15.58 4.79
CA SER A 163 5.98 -14.70 5.83
C SER A 163 5.24 -15.50 6.88
N VAL A 164 5.36 -15.08 8.12
CA VAL A 164 4.58 -15.64 9.25
C VAL A 164 3.08 -15.32 9.14
N HIS A 165 2.71 -14.35 8.31
CA HIS A 165 1.33 -13.97 8.02
C HIS A 165 0.72 -14.72 6.82
N ALA A 166 1.45 -15.63 6.19
CA ALA A 166 0.99 -16.37 5.01
C ALA A 166 0.18 -17.62 5.42
N PHE A 167 -0.99 -17.43 6.03
CA PHE A 167 -1.85 -18.53 6.51
C PHE A 167 -2.57 -19.31 5.40
N ALA A 168 -2.71 -18.73 4.21
CA ALA A 168 -3.45 -19.33 3.11
C ALA A 168 -2.81 -18.98 1.76
N VAL A 169 -1.83 -19.78 1.39
CA VAL A 169 -1.17 -19.65 0.08
C VAL A 169 -2.06 -20.26 -1.02
N ASP A 170 -2.31 -19.51 -2.09
CA ASP A 170 -3.07 -19.94 -3.24
C ASP A 170 -2.45 -19.38 -4.53
N PRO A 171 -1.53 -20.13 -5.15
CA PRO A 171 -0.82 -19.68 -6.35
C PRO A 171 -1.75 -19.34 -7.52
N LEU A 172 -2.86 -20.07 -7.70
CA LEU A 172 -3.80 -19.83 -8.80
C LEU A 172 -4.48 -18.46 -8.66
N ARG A 173 -4.97 -18.14 -7.46
CA ARG A 173 -5.51 -16.81 -7.16
C ARG A 173 -4.43 -15.74 -7.19
N GLY A 174 -3.19 -16.09 -6.82
CA GLY A 174 -2.02 -15.22 -6.95
C GLY A 174 -1.79 -14.78 -8.40
N VAL A 175 -1.80 -15.72 -9.35
CA VAL A 175 -1.66 -15.39 -10.78
C VAL A 175 -2.78 -14.47 -11.26
N PHE A 176 -4.03 -14.70 -10.86
CA PHE A 176 -5.13 -13.80 -11.21
C PHE A 176 -4.89 -12.37 -10.69
N ILE A 177 -4.47 -12.23 -9.44
CA ILE A 177 -4.17 -10.90 -8.85
C ILE A 177 -3.00 -10.25 -9.58
N LEU A 178 -1.96 -11.02 -9.97
CA LEU A 178 -0.83 -10.50 -10.73
C LEU A 178 -1.25 -9.96 -12.09
N VAL A 179 -2.05 -10.71 -12.84
CA VAL A 179 -2.57 -10.25 -14.14
C VAL A 179 -3.42 -8.99 -13.97
N PHE A 180 -4.30 -8.98 -12.97
CA PHE A 180 -5.10 -7.81 -12.64
C PHE A 180 -4.23 -6.60 -12.28
N LEU A 181 -3.19 -6.79 -11.46
CA LEU A 181 -2.22 -5.76 -11.11
C LEU A 181 -1.52 -5.19 -12.36
N VAL A 182 -1.00 -6.06 -13.23
CA VAL A 182 -0.31 -5.63 -14.46
C VAL A 182 -1.24 -4.81 -15.36
N VAL A 183 -2.49 -5.25 -15.55
CA VAL A 183 -3.47 -4.53 -16.38
C VAL A 183 -3.83 -3.18 -15.74
N VAL A 184 -4.13 -3.16 -14.45
CA VAL A 184 -4.55 -1.95 -13.75
C VAL A 184 -3.41 -0.95 -13.65
N VAL A 185 -2.24 -1.37 -13.18
CA VAL A 185 -1.08 -0.48 -13.01
C VAL A 185 -0.55 -0.05 -14.37
N GLY A 186 -0.33 -1.00 -15.29
CA GLY A 186 0.15 -0.71 -16.64
C GLY A 186 -0.78 0.22 -17.40
N GLY A 187 -2.08 -0.06 -17.39
CA GLY A 187 -3.11 0.78 -18.02
C GLY A 187 -3.18 2.18 -17.40
N SER A 188 -3.08 2.27 -16.07
CA SER A 188 -3.11 3.56 -15.36
C SER A 188 -1.89 4.41 -15.65
N LEU A 189 -0.69 3.82 -15.63
CA LEU A 189 0.55 4.53 -15.94
C LEU A 189 0.62 4.93 -17.43
N PHE A 190 0.14 4.05 -18.32
CA PHE A 190 -0.02 4.39 -19.73
C PHE A 190 -0.94 5.61 -19.90
N LEU A 191 -2.12 5.58 -19.30
CA LEU A 191 -3.07 6.71 -19.35
C LEU A 191 -2.44 7.98 -18.76
N TYR A 192 -1.72 7.86 -17.64
CA TYR A 192 -1.01 8.97 -17.02
C TYR A 192 0.08 9.55 -17.93
N ALA A 193 0.86 8.72 -18.59
CA ALA A 193 1.89 9.17 -19.53
C ALA A 193 1.32 10.01 -20.68
N PHE A 194 0.14 9.63 -21.20
CA PHE A 194 -0.51 10.36 -22.28
C PHE A 194 -1.32 11.58 -21.83
N ARG A 195 -1.86 11.57 -20.60
CA ARG A 195 -2.81 12.57 -20.13
C ARG A 195 -2.33 13.39 -18.94
N GLY A 196 -1.33 12.95 -18.20
CA GLY A 196 -0.83 13.63 -17.00
C GLY A 196 -0.22 15.01 -17.28
N GLY A 197 0.33 15.24 -18.46
CA GLY A 197 0.89 16.50 -18.90
C GLY A 197 -0.14 17.58 -19.24
N LEU A 198 -1.45 17.28 -19.28
CA LEU A 198 -2.51 18.25 -19.57
C LEU A 198 -2.68 19.29 -18.44
N SER A 199 -2.13 19.06 -17.27
CA SER A 199 -2.09 20.03 -16.18
C SER A 199 -0.92 21.01 -16.39
N LYS A 200 -1.16 22.09 -17.11
CA LYS A 200 -0.19 23.20 -17.25
C LYS A 200 -0.11 24.04 -15.97
N ASN A 201 0.36 23.45 -14.88
CA ASN A 201 0.62 24.21 -13.67
C ASN A 201 2.09 24.61 -13.62
N ARG A 202 2.38 25.85 -13.98
CA ARG A 202 3.60 26.54 -13.59
C ARG A 202 3.42 27.10 -12.17
N ALA A 203 3.46 26.24 -11.17
CA ALA A 203 3.52 26.71 -9.79
C ALA A 203 4.96 27.14 -9.51
N ASN A 204 5.20 28.44 -9.57
CA ASN A 204 6.44 29.00 -9.07
C ASN A 204 6.29 29.17 -7.55
N PHE A 205 6.98 28.34 -6.78
CA PHE A 205 7.09 28.51 -5.33
C PHE A 205 8.57 28.62 -4.92
N SER A 206 8.82 29.41 -3.87
CA SER A 206 10.18 29.56 -3.35
C SER A 206 10.61 28.31 -2.58
N TRP A 207 11.91 28.08 -2.47
CA TRP A 207 12.48 26.96 -1.71
C TRP A 207 12.09 26.96 -0.21
N GLN A 208 11.75 28.11 0.33
CA GLN A 208 11.32 28.29 1.73
C GLN A 208 9.80 28.34 1.89
N SER A 209 9.04 27.98 0.85
CA SER A 209 7.59 27.96 0.91
C SER A 209 7.07 26.68 1.55
N ARG A 210 5.86 26.73 2.09
CA ARG A 210 5.14 25.55 2.61
C ARG A 210 5.02 24.44 1.55
N GLU A 211 4.81 24.84 0.32
CA GLU A 211 4.72 23.91 -0.82
C GLU A 211 6.04 23.15 -1.03
N ALA A 212 7.17 23.81 -0.91
CA ALA A 212 8.47 23.15 -1.03
C ALA A 212 8.69 22.13 0.08
N PHE A 213 8.33 22.46 1.33
CA PHE A 213 8.42 21.53 2.45
C PHE A 213 7.43 20.35 2.31
N ILE A 214 6.19 20.60 1.90
CA ILE A 214 5.21 19.53 1.62
C ILE A 214 5.73 18.59 0.53
N LEU A 215 6.28 19.14 -0.56
CA LEU A 215 6.84 18.33 -1.64
C LEU A 215 8.04 17.50 -1.15
N SER A 216 8.93 18.10 -0.37
CA SER A 216 10.09 17.41 0.21
C SER A 216 9.65 16.26 1.14
N ASN A 217 8.68 16.50 2.02
CA ASN A 217 8.10 15.46 2.87
C ASN A 217 7.47 14.33 2.03
N ASN A 218 6.70 14.69 1.01
CA ASN A 218 6.11 13.69 0.11
C ASN A 218 7.16 12.87 -0.63
N LEU A 219 8.24 13.50 -1.06
CA LEU A 219 9.35 12.82 -1.73
C LEU A 219 10.04 11.84 -0.77
N LEU A 220 10.32 12.25 0.47
CA LEU A 220 10.91 11.38 1.50
C LEU A 220 10.01 10.18 1.81
N LEU A 221 8.70 10.37 1.91
CA LEU A 221 7.74 9.28 2.11
C LEU A 221 7.73 8.30 0.94
N VAL A 222 7.77 8.79 -0.30
CA VAL A 222 7.80 7.95 -1.51
C VAL A 222 9.13 7.21 -1.64
N VAL A 223 10.25 7.88 -1.35
CA VAL A 223 11.59 7.24 -1.34
C VAL A 223 11.66 6.16 -0.27
N SER A 224 11.09 6.39 0.91
CA SER A 224 11.01 5.40 1.97
C SER A 224 10.18 4.19 1.55
N ALA A 225 9.01 4.40 0.92
CA ALA A 225 8.20 3.32 0.38
C ALA A 225 8.95 2.53 -0.72
N ALA A 226 9.68 3.22 -1.59
CA ALA A 226 10.48 2.57 -2.63
C ALA A 226 11.65 1.75 -2.04
N ALA A 227 12.32 2.25 -1.01
CA ALA A 227 13.38 1.53 -0.31
C ALA A 227 12.85 0.25 0.37
N ILE A 228 11.67 0.34 1.00
CA ILE A 228 11.00 -0.84 1.59
C ILE A 228 10.60 -1.83 0.49
N LEU A 229 10.05 -1.35 -0.63
CA LEU A 229 9.69 -2.18 -1.78
C LEU A 229 10.89 -2.96 -2.33
N ILE A 230 12.02 -2.26 -2.54
CA ILE A 230 13.26 -2.88 -3.02
C ILE A 230 13.72 -3.96 -2.05
N GLY A 231 13.82 -3.66 -0.75
CA GLY A 231 14.23 -4.64 0.25
C GLY A 231 13.29 -5.85 0.34
N THR A 232 11.99 -5.62 0.21
CA THR A 232 10.97 -6.68 0.27
C THR A 232 10.99 -7.59 -0.96
N LEU A 233 11.24 -7.04 -2.16
CA LEU A 233 11.27 -7.80 -3.41
C LEU A 233 12.66 -8.35 -3.75
N TYR A 234 13.72 -7.85 -3.12
CA TYR A 234 15.10 -8.26 -3.40
C TYR A 234 15.33 -9.78 -3.29
N PRO A 235 14.80 -10.50 -2.28
CA PRO A 235 14.92 -11.95 -2.19
C PRO A 235 14.38 -12.68 -3.43
N LEU A 236 13.24 -12.24 -3.96
CA LEU A 236 12.65 -12.84 -5.18
C LEU A 236 13.53 -12.59 -6.41
N PHE A 237 14.00 -11.37 -6.56
CA PHE A 237 14.90 -11.04 -7.67
C PHE A 237 16.20 -11.85 -7.59
N TYR A 238 16.79 -11.98 -6.41
CA TYR A 238 18.00 -12.73 -6.18
C TYR A 238 17.82 -14.23 -6.49
N GLU A 239 16.71 -14.83 -6.04
CA GLU A 239 16.38 -16.24 -6.33
C GLU A 239 16.29 -16.51 -7.83
N VAL A 240 15.63 -15.62 -8.59
CA VAL A 240 15.50 -15.74 -10.05
C VAL A 240 16.85 -15.61 -10.74
N VAL A 241 17.67 -14.62 -10.37
CA VAL A 241 18.96 -14.35 -11.03
C VAL A 241 19.99 -15.45 -10.73
N THR A 242 19.96 -16.02 -9.53
CA THR A 242 20.93 -17.05 -9.11
C THR A 242 20.49 -18.49 -9.41
N GLY A 243 19.30 -18.67 -10.02
CA GLY A 243 18.78 -19.99 -10.32
C GLY A 243 18.34 -20.79 -9.09
N GLY A 244 17.86 -20.11 -8.04
CA GLY A 244 17.23 -20.73 -6.86
C GLY A 244 17.96 -20.53 -5.54
N ALA A 245 19.06 -19.77 -5.50
CA ALA A 245 19.70 -19.44 -4.21
C ALA A 245 18.81 -18.48 -3.40
N LYS A 246 18.61 -18.79 -2.12
CA LYS A 246 17.75 -17.99 -1.23
C LYS A 246 18.57 -17.04 -0.39
N ILE A 247 18.08 -15.82 -0.25
CA ILE A 247 18.59 -14.79 0.64
C ILE A 247 17.44 -14.21 1.45
N SER A 248 17.73 -13.71 2.64
CA SER A 248 16.78 -12.99 3.48
C SER A 248 17.24 -11.55 3.66
N VAL A 249 16.30 -10.61 3.51
CA VAL A 249 16.50 -9.19 3.85
C VAL A 249 15.65 -8.90 5.09
N GLY A 250 16.31 -8.49 6.15
CA GLY A 250 15.68 -8.32 7.46
C GLY A 250 15.90 -6.94 8.07
N PRO A 251 15.60 -6.79 9.39
CA PRO A 251 15.65 -5.53 10.12
C PRO A 251 16.93 -4.71 9.94
N PRO A 252 18.15 -5.30 9.83
CA PRO A 252 19.36 -4.49 9.62
C PRO A 252 19.31 -3.60 8.39
N TYR A 253 18.81 -4.12 7.24
CA TYR A 253 18.66 -3.34 6.03
C TYR A 253 17.62 -2.23 6.22
N PHE A 254 16.42 -2.60 6.66
CA PHE A 254 15.32 -1.66 6.77
C PHE A 254 15.61 -0.55 7.78
N ASN A 255 16.20 -0.87 8.93
CA ASN A 255 16.54 0.13 9.95
C ASN A 255 17.59 1.12 9.44
N VAL A 256 18.64 0.64 8.76
CA VAL A 256 19.72 1.50 8.24
C VAL A 256 19.21 2.46 7.17
N VAL A 257 18.23 2.04 6.36
CA VAL A 257 17.71 2.89 5.28
C VAL A 257 16.55 3.76 5.76
N PHE A 258 15.60 3.19 6.48
CA PHE A 258 14.36 3.87 6.85
C PHE A 258 14.56 4.91 7.98
N VAL A 259 15.33 4.59 9.02
CA VAL A 259 15.48 5.49 10.17
C VAL A 259 16.11 6.83 9.80
N PRO A 260 17.20 6.90 9.00
CA PRO A 260 17.74 8.19 8.56
C PRO A 260 16.76 9.01 7.71
N LEU A 261 16.00 8.35 6.81
CA LEU A 261 15.00 9.04 5.99
C LEU A 261 13.90 9.65 6.87
N MET A 262 13.44 8.93 7.88
CA MET A 262 12.44 9.44 8.84
C MET A 262 13.00 10.54 9.73
N ALA A 263 14.25 10.48 10.14
CA ALA A 263 14.89 11.56 10.89
C ALA A 263 14.90 12.87 10.10
N VAL A 264 15.24 12.82 8.82
CA VAL A 264 15.18 14.00 7.94
C VAL A 264 13.74 14.47 7.73
N LEU A 265 12.79 13.56 7.56
CA LEU A 265 11.37 13.89 7.43
C LEU A 265 10.85 14.61 8.67
N PHE A 266 11.14 14.13 9.87
CA PHE A 266 10.74 14.76 11.12
C PHE A 266 11.33 16.17 11.29
N LEU A 267 12.58 16.38 10.86
CA LEU A 267 13.15 17.72 10.83
C LEU A 267 12.38 18.65 9.88
N PHE A 268 11.99 18.17 8.70
CA PHE A 268 11.22 18.99 7.76
C PHE A 268 9.76 19.23 8.23
N MET A 269 9.18 18.33 8.99
CA MET A 269 7.85 18.53 9.58
C MET A 269 7.79 19.73 10.53
N ILE A 270 8.90 20.08 11.19
CA ILE A 270 8.97 21.26 12.05
C ILE A 270 8.72 22.56 11.26
N PHE A 271 9.16 22.58 9.99
CA PHE A 271 9.05 23.76 9.12
C PHE A 271 7.84 23.70 8.16
N SER A 272 7.08 22.62 8.18
CA SER A 272 5.90 22.39 7.33
C SER A 272 4.63 22.27 8.18
N PRO A 273 4.13 23.35 8.75
CA PRO A 273 2.90 23.36 9.52
C PRO A 273 1.65 23.26 8.64
#